data_c9e1bc3f830cc144d8fdf0db01f3e071
#
_entry.id   c9e1bc3f830cc144d8fdf0db01f3e071
#
_cell.length_a   1.000
_cell.length_b   1.000
_cell.length_c   1.000
_cell.angle_alpha   90.00
_cell.angle_beta   90.00
_cell.angle_gamma   90.00
#
_symmetry.space_group_name_H-M   'P 1'
#
loop_
_entity.id
_entity.type
_entity.pdbx_description
1 polymer ?
#
loop_
_entity_poly.entity_id
_entity_poly.type
_entity_poly.pdbx_seq_one_letter_code
_entity_poly.pdbx_strand_id
1 'polypeptide(L)'
;MDLIHLGTRAGADEIKDTARTQPLLVAAALLAAEHLPMSDVGLVAGHSVGELGAAALAGALSAETAVTLAGVRGREMAAACALEPTGMSAVLGGDPDEVLAAIERHGLHPANRNGAGQIVAAGALDALAKFAAEPPARARVITLQVAGAFHTPYMAPAEQALGAVAGGVTAADPARILLSNLDGAAVTHGRELVLRLVRQVTAPVRWDLVMRGLRGLGVTGIIELPPAGTLAGLVKRELKGPDAPEIVTLNTPDDLPAARALIARHGTAATHRPTTPGHVVVSPGPGVFQPAEGLAEGADLRAGQVIGSLATRQGPREVAARAAGILTGWLVRPDEPVAPGQPVARIGGQQQ
;
A
#
# COMPACT_ATOMS: atom_id res chain seq x y z
N MET A 1 -9.43 -24.04 2.82
CA MET A 1 -8.27 -23.95 3.75
C MET A 1 -8.84 -23.83 5.15
N ASP A 2 -8.34 -24.61 6.09
CA ASP A 2 -8.76 -24.57 7.51
C ASP A 2 -7.84 -23.62 8.29
N LEU A 3 -8.26 -22.36 8.41
CA LEU A 3 -7.48 -21.32 9.12
C LEU A 3 -7.45 -21.55 10.64
N ILE A 4 -8.46 -22.23 11.19
CA ILE A 4 -8.47 -22.57 12.64
C ILE A 4 -7.38 -23.59 12.92
N HIS A 5 -7.28 -24.64 12.12
CA HIS A 5 -6.19 -25.61 12.24
C HIS A 5 -4.83 -24.94 12.11
N LEU A 6 -4.65 -24.12 11.05
CA LEU A 6 -3.39 -23.42 10.79
C LEU A 6 -2.99 -22.48 11.92
N GLY A 7 -3.94 -21.77 12.52
CA GLY A 7 -3.66 -20.81 13.60
C GLY A 7 -3.53 -21.42 15.00
N THR A 8 -3.95 -22.69 15.22
CA THR A 8 -4.03 -23.26 16.57
C THR A 8 -3.29 -24.58 16.75
N ARG A 9 -3.02 -25.31 15.66
CA ARG A 9 -2.48 -26.69 15.72
C ARG A 9 -1.32 -26.94 14.77
N ALA A 10 -1.23 -26.19 13.66
CA ALA A 10 -0.20 -26.39 12.64
C ALA A 10 1.18 -26.00 13.18
N GLY A 11 2.19 -26.78 12.78
CA GLY A 11 3.59 -26.49 13.11
C GLY A 11 4.18 -25.39 12.20
N ALA A 12 5.34 -24.87 12.60
CA ALA A 12 6.03 -23.81 11.88
C ALA A 12 6.29 -24.15 10.40
N ASP A 13 6.64 -25.39 10.09
CA ASP A 13 6.91 -25.82 8.72
C ASP A 13 5.65 -25.83 7.84
N GLU A 14 4.49 -26.09 8.43
CA GLU A 14 3.23 -26.06 7.71
C GLU A 14 2.81 -24.62 7.37
N ILE A 15 3.00 -23.67 8.27
CA ILE A 15 2.62 -22.28 8.08
C ILE A 15 3.64 -21.44 7.30
N LYS A 16 4.86 -21.97 7.02
CA LYS A 16 5.86 -21.29 6.17
C LYS A 16 5.43 -21.12 4.72
N ASP A 17 4.55 -21.98 4.24
CA ASP A 17 4.06 -21.92 2.87
C ASP A 17 3.33 -20.59 2.62
N THR A 18 3.82 -19.82 1.65
CA THR A 18 3.25 -18.52 1.27
C THR A 18 1.74 -18.57 1.02
N ALA A 19 1.24 -19.69 0.46
CA ALA A 19 -0.19 -19.91 0.21
C ALA A 19 -1.00 -20.02 1.50
N ARG A 20 -0.39 -20.43 2.61
CA ARG A 20 -1.03 -20.58 3.92
C ARG A 20 -0.78 -19.38 4.83
N THR A 21 0.46 -18.86 4.80
CA THR A 21 0.87 -17.73 5.62
C THR A 21 0.02 -16.48 5.36
N GLN A 22 -0.21 -16.14 4.10
CA GLN A 22 -0.86 -14.87 3.76
C GLN A 22 -2.29 -14.77 4.30
N PRO A 23 -3.22 -15.70 4.02
CA PRO A 23 -4.57 -15.62 4.60
C PRO A 23 -4.58 -15.77 6.12
N LEU A 24 -3.64 -16.50 6.70
CA LEU A 24 -3.52 -16.64 8.15
C LEU A 24 -3.13 -15.30 8.81
N LEU A 25 -2.16 -14.58 8.25
CA LEU A 25 -1.75 -13.25 8.72
C LEU A 25 -2.91 -12.25 8.70
N VAL A 26 -3.65 -12.20 7.58
CA VAL A 26 -4.79 -11.29 7.44
C VAL A 26 -5.88 -11.66 8.45
N ALA A 27 -6.22 -12.93 8.57
CA ALA A 27 -7.24 -13.39 9.51
C ALA A 27 -6.86 -13.10 10.97
N ALA A 28 -5.60 -13.36 11.37
CA ALA A 28 -5.13 -13.09 12.73
C ALA A 28 -5.19 -11.59 13.07
N ALA A 29 -4.77 -10.72 12.13
CA ALA A 29 -4.83 -9.28 12.33
C ALA A 29 -6.29 -8.80 12.48
N LEU A 30 -7.20 -9.27 11.64
CA LEU A 30 -8.62 -8.91 11.69
C LEU A 30 -9.28 -9.37 12.99
N LEU A 31 -9.02 -10.62 13.42
CA LEU A 31 -9.53 -11.14 14.69
C LEU A 31 -9.04 -10.32 15.90
N ALA A 32 -7.76 -9.94 15.91
CA ALA A 32 -7.22 -9.11 16.98
C ALA A 32 -7.87 -7.72 17.00
N ALA A 33 -8.13 -7.13 15.83
CA ALA A 33 -8.77 -5.82 15.71
C ALA A 33 -10.22 -5.80 16.20
N GLU A 34 -10.96 -6.93 16.16
CA GLU A 34 -12.33 -7.04 16.71
C GLU A 34 -12.38 -6.74 18.22
N HIS A 35 -11.27 -6.92 18.92
CA HIS A 35 -11.16 -6.64 20.35
C HIS A 35 -10.72 -5.22 20.69
N LEU A 36 -10.55 -4.35 19.68
CA LEU A 36 -10.14 -2.95 19.83
C LEU A 36 -11.27 -1.99 19.50
N PRO A 37 -11.32 -0.80 20.10
CA PRO A 37 -12.30 0.25 19.76
C PRO A 37 -11.90 0.91 18.42
N MET A 38 -12.14 0.21 17.32
CA MET A 38 -11.72 0.63 15.98
C MET A 38 -12.39 1.93 15.52
N SER A 39 -13.53 2.35 16.13
CA SER A 39 -14.14 3.67 15.87
C SER A 39 -13.19 4.84 16.13
N ASP A 40 -12.24 4.66 17.06
CA ASP A 40 -11.32 5.70 17.52
C ASP A 40 -9.96 5.62 16.81
N VAL A 41 -9.81 4.69 15.84
CA VAL A 41 -8.62 4.54 15.00
C VAL A 41 -8.82 5.30 13.69
N GLY A 42 -8.09 6.39 13.50
CA GLY A 42 -8.23 7.27 12.34
C GLY A 42 -7.48 6.80 11.09
N LEU A 43 -6.43 5.98 11.25
CA LEU A 43 -5.55 5.58 10.15
C LEU A 43 -5.18 4.10 10.25
N VAL A 44 -5.08 3.46 9.10
CA VAL A 44 -4.58 2.08 8.96
C VAL A 44 -3.57 1.99 7.82
N ALA A 45 -2.60 1.11 7.98
CA ALA A 45 -1.64 0.74 6.95
C ALA A 45 -1.23 -0.73 7.13
N GLY A 46 -0.76 -1.36 6.08
CA GLY A 46 -0.27 -2.73 6.15
C GLY A 46 0.88 -2.94 5.20
N HIS A 47 1.89 -3.70 5.60
CA HIS A 47 3.04 -4.02 4.76
C HIS A 47 2.73 -5.24 3.89
N SER A 48 2.89 -5.13 2.58
CA SER A 48 2.66 -6.23 1.64
C SER A 48 1.26 -6.84 1.81
N VAL A 49 1.13 -8.12 2.15
CA VAL A 49 -0.16 -8.78 2.38
C VAL A 49 -0.99 -8.10 3.46
N GLY A 50 -0.35 -7.43 4.43
CA GLY A 50 -1.04 -6.67 5.47
C GLY A 50 -1.90 -5.53 4.94
N GLU A 51 -1.65 -5.02 3.72
CA GLU A 51 -2.49 -3.99 3.08
C GLU A 51 -3.91 -4.50 2.80
N LEU A 52 -4.11 -5.81 2.58
CA LEU A 52 -5.44 -6.43 2.50
C LEU A 52 -6.21 -6.35 3.82
N GLY A 53 -5.54 -6.67 4.94
CA GLY A 53 -6.12 -6.49 6.28
C GLY A 53 -6.44 -5.03 6.58
N ALA A 54 -5.52 -4.12 6.25
CA ALA A 54 -5.74 -2.68 6.38
C ALA A 54 -6.93 -2.18 5.54
N ALA A 55 -7.11 -2.71 4.33
CA ALA A 55 -8.26 -2.41 3.47
C ALA A 55 -9.60 -2.82 4.12
N ALA A 56 -9.64 -3.99 4.78
CA ALA A 56 -10.82 -4.42 5.53
C ALA A 56 -11.05 -3.53 6.76
N LEU A 57 -10.01 -3.22 7.53
CA LEU A 57 -10.11 -2.33 8.69
C LEU A 57 -10.48 -0.89 8.30
N ALA A 58 -10.13 -0.46 7.09
CA ALA A 58 -10.60 0.81 6.54
C ALA A 58 -12.08 0.79 6.11
N GLY A 59 -12.72 -0.37 6.12
CA GLY A 59 -14.11 -0.54 5.66
C GLY A 59 -14.25 -0.59 4.13
N ALA A 60 -13.15 -0.69 3.40
CA ALA A 60 -13.17 -0.75 1.94
C ALA A 60 -13.44 -2.17 1.41
N LEU A 61 -13.02 -3.20 2.13
CA LEU A 61 -13.31 -4.60 1.84
C LEU A 61 -14.03 -5.24 3.03
N SER A 62 -14.80 -6.30 2.80
CA SER A 62 -15.23 -7.17 3.90
C SER A 62 -14.04 -8.01 4.39
N ALA A 63 -14.09 -8.45 5.66
CA ALA A 63 -13.07 -9.35 6.23
C ALA A 63 -12.93 -10.63 5.38
N GLU A 64 -14.06 -11.21 4.95
CA GLU A 64 -14.11 -12.39 4.09
C GLU A 64 -13.41 -12.15 2.74
N THR A 65 -13.67 -11.00 2.10
CA THR A 65 -13.03 -10.62 0.83
C THR A 65 -11.53 -10.47 1.00
N ALA A 66 -11.07 -9.79 2.08
CA ALA A 66 -9.65 -9.59 2.34
C ALA A 66 -8.91 -10.92 2.56
N VAL A 67 -9.48 -11.84 3.36
CA VAL A 67 -8.91 -13.18 3.61
C VAL A 67 -8.93 -14.03 2.33
N THR A 68 -10.00 -13.95 1.53
CA THR A 68 -10.11 -14.67 0.26
C THR A 68 -9.05 -14.20 -0.73
N LEU A 69 -8.90 -12.88 -0.91
CA LEU A 69 -7.86 -12.30 -1.78
C LEU A 69 -6.45 -12.65 -1.28
N ALA A 70 -6.21 -12.67 0.04
CA ALA A 70 -4.94 -13.10 0.61
C ALA A 70 -4.65 -14.59 0.29
N GLY A 71 -5.67 -15.44 0.32
CA GLY A 71 -5.55 -16.86 -0.06
C GLY A 71 -5.25 -17.05 -1.55
N VAL A 72 -5.92 -16.30 -2.43
CA VAL A 72 -5.61 -16.30 -3.87
C VAL A 72 -4.19 -15.79 -4.10
N ARG A 73 -3.87 -14.60 -3.56
CA ARG A 73 -2.55 -13.97 -3.68
C ARG A 73 -1.43 -14.91 -3.22
N GLY A 74 -1.58 -15.52 -2.05
CA GLY A 74 -0.58 -16.43 -1.48
C GLY A 74 -0.34 -17.65 -2.35
N ARG A 75 -1.41 -18.28 -2.86
CA ARG A 75 -1.33 -19.44 -3.74
C ARG A 75 -0.67 -19.10 -5.08
N GLU A 76 -1.08 -18.02 -5.71
CA GLU A 76 -0.54 -17.63 -7.01
C GLU A 76 0.92 -17.16 -6.93
N MET A 77 1.28 -16.44 -5.83
CA MET A 77 2.68 -16.08 -5.59
C MET A 77 3.56 -17.31 -5.29
N ALA A 78 3.05 -18.30 -4.55
CA ALA A 78 3.76 -19.57 -4.36
C ALA A 78 3.96 -20.32 -5.68
N ALA A 79 2.94 -20.35 -6.54
CA ALA A 79 3.04 -20.94 -7.87
C ALA A 79 4.07 -20.22 -8.76
N ALA A 80 4.10 -18.87 -8.73
CA ALA A 80 5.09 -18.09 -9.46
C ALA A 80 6.53 -18.35 -8.98
N CYS A 81 6.75 -18.54 -7.68
CA CYS A 81 8.06 -18.91 -7.13
C CYS A 81 8.59 -20.24 -7.64
N ALA A 82 7.71 -21.17 -8.03
CA ALA A 82 8.11 -22.47 -8.54
C ALA A 82 8.59 -22.44 -10.01
N LEU A 83 8.39 -21.34 -10.73
CA LEU A 83 8.76 -21.21 -12.15
C LEU A 83 10.26 -21.00 -12.33
N GLU A 84 10.88 -20.22 -11.45
CA GLU A 84 12.31 -19.91 -11.53
C GLU A 84 12.95 -19.84 -10.12
N PRO A 85 14.21 -20.29 -9.98
CA PRO A 85 14.94 -20.18 -8.72
C PRO A 85 15.28 -18.72 -8.39
N THR A 86 14.49 -18.11 -7.52
CA THR A 86 14.65 -16.72 -7.09
C THR A 86 14.64 -16.60 -5.57
N GLY A 87 15.00 -15.44 -5.06
CA GLY A 87 15.03 -15.19 -3.61
C GLY A 87 15.09 -13.72 -3.27
N MET A 88 15.36 -13.44 -2.00
CA MET A 88 15.47 -12.07 -1.48
C MET A 88 16.62 -11.97 -0.48
N SER A 89 17.22 -10.78 -0.40
CA SER A 89 18.24 -10.44 0.59
C SER A 89 17.99 -9.06 1.18
N ALA A 90 18.04 -8.96 2.51
CA ALA A 90 17.97 -7.66 3.18
C ALA A 90 19.33 -6.98 3.14
N VAL A 91 19.35 -5.74 2.71
CA VAL A 91 20.51 -4.84 2.75
C VAL A 91 20.32 -3.89 3.92
N LEU A 92 21.23 -3.93 4.88
CA LEU A 92 21.20 -3.14 6.10
C LEU A 92 22.36 -2.14 6.10
N GLY A 93 22.06 -0.85 6.21
CA GLY A 93 23.05 0.25 6.14
C GLY A 93 23.40 0.63 4.71
N GLY A 94 24.51 1.35 4.55
CA GLY A 94 24.91 1.97 3.29
C GLY A 94 24.12 3.23 2.97
N ASP A 95 24.57 3.95 1.93
CA ASP A 95 23.82 5.06 1.35
C ASP A 95 22.65 4.48 0.52
N PRO A 96 21.41 4.95 0.69
CA PRO A 96 20.26 4.37 0.00
C PRO A 96 20.37 4.43 -1.53
N ASP A 97 20.92 5.49 -2.10
CA ASP A 97 21.03 5.64 -3.56
C ASP A 97 22.14 4.74 -4.11
N GLU A 98 23.27 4.62 -3.38
CA GLU A 98 24.32 3.65 -3.72
C GLU A 98 23.83 2.21 -3.63
N VAL A 99 23.01 1.87 -2.62
CA VAL A 99 22.40 0.54 -2.47
C VAL A 99 21.45 0.24 -3.62
N LEU A 100 20.58 1.18 -3.99
CA LEU A 100 19.66 1.03 -5.13
C LEU A 100 20.42 0.84 -6.44
N ALA A 101 21.45 1.66 -6.71
CA ALA A 101 22.28 1.53 -7.90
C ALA A 101 23.04 0.20 -7.93
N ALA A 102 23.50 -0.31 -6.77
CA ALA A 102 24.15 -1.61 -6.70
C ALA A 102 23.19 -2.78 -6.96
N ILE A 103 21.96 -2.72 -6.43
CA ILE A 103 20.88 -3.68 -6.71
C ILE A 103 20.62 -3.75 -8.22
N GLU A 104 20.47 -2.60 -8.88
CA GLU A 104 20.21 -2.50 -10.32
C GLU A 104 21.39 -3.03 -11.15
N ARG A 105 22.64 -2.69 -10.82
CA ARG A 105 23.85 -3.17 -11.52
C ARG A 105 23.96 -4.70 -11.49
N HIS A 106 23.44 -5.36 -10.47
CA HIS A 106 23.41 -6.82 -10.37
C HIS A 106 22.19 -7.46 -11.02
N GLY A 107 21.35 -6.69 -11.72
CA GLY A 107 20.11 -7.20 -12.33
C GLY A 107 19.04 -7.61 -11.30
N LEU A 108 19.15 -7.09 -10.08
CA LEU A 108 18.20 -7.32 -9.00
C LEU A 108 17.15 -6.18 -8.93
N HIS A 109 16.08 -6.43 -8.19
CA HIS A 109 14.99 -5.47 -7.99
C HIS A 109 14.89 -5.05 -6.51
N PRO A 110 14.66 -3.75 -6.20
CA PRO A 110 14.41 -3.28 -4.83
C PRO A 110 12.98 -3.59 -4.42
N ALA A 111 12.74 -4.81 -3.98
CA ALA A 111 11.41 -5.34 -3.66
C ALA A 111 10.72 -4.63 -2.49
N ASN A 112 11.47 -4.25 -1.44
CA ASN A 112 10.96 -3.50 -0.30
C ASN A 112 11.91 -2.36 0.03
N ARG A 113 11.38 -1.14 0.13
CA ARG A 113 12.07 0.02 0.68
C ARG A 113 11.50 0.29 2.06
N ASN A 114 12.15 -0.32 3.07
CA ASN A 114 11.60 -0.35 4.43
C ASN A 114 11.94 0.89 5.27
N GLY A 115 12.71 1.84 4.73
CA GLY A 115 13.24 2.94 5.53
C GLY A 115 14.26 2.47 6.56
N ALA A 116 14.65 3.35 7.48
CA ALA A 116 15.57 3.03 8.57
C ALA A 116 16.87 2.31 8.12
N GLY A 117 17.37 2.64 6.91
CA GLY A 117 18.56 2.01 6.32
C GLY A 117 18.36 0.55 5.90
N GLN A 118 17.12 0.13 5.60
CA GLN A 118 16.82 -1.22 5.14
C GLN A 118 16.14 -1.22 3.77
N ILE A 119 16.77 -1.89 2.80
CA ILE A 119 16.21 -2.18 1.48
C ILE A 119 16.31 -3.69 1.26
N VAL A 120 15.30 -4.29 0.66
CA VAL A 120 15.31 -5.72 0.30
C VAL A 120 15.50 -5.84 -1.20
N ALA A 121 16.61 -6.47 -1.60
CA ALA A 121 16.91 -6.85 -2.96
C ALA A 121 16.28 -8.21 -3.28
N ALA A 122 15.73 -8.37 -4.47
CA ALA A 122 15.12 -9.63 -4.91
C ALA A 122 15.45 -9.92 -6.39
N GLY A 123 15.56 -11.20 -6.73
CA GLY A 123 15.85 -11.66 -8.07
C GLY A 123 16.42 -13.06 -8.11
N ALA A 124 17.16 -13.40 -9.18
CA ALA A 124 17.79 -14.70 -9.37
C ALA A 124 18.81 -15.02 -8.26
N LEU A 125 18.88 -16.29 -7.84
CA LEU A 125 19.74 -16.71 -6.72
C LEU A 125 21.22 -16.47 -6.99
N ASP A 126 21.69 -16.65 -8.21
CA ASP A 126 23.08 -16.40 -8.60
C ASP A 126 23.45 -14.91 -8.56
N ALA A 127 22.52 -14.04 -8.97
CA ALA A 127 22.68 -12.58 -8.86
C ALA A 127 22.72 -12.13 -7.39
N LEU A 128 21.86 -12.70 -6.54
CA LEU A 128 21.87 -12.44 -5.09
C LEU A 128 23.17 -12.92 -4.44
N ALA A 129 23.72 -14.07 -4.87
CA ALA A 129 24.98 -14.56 -4.36
C ALA A 129 26.16 -13.64 -4.72
N LYS A 130 26.22 -13.16 -5.97
CA LYS A 130 27.22 -12.18 -6.43
C LYS A 130 27.09 -10.85 -5.66
N PHE A 131 25.87 -10.36 -5.50
CA PHE A 131 25.58 -9.15 -4.74
C PHE A 131 25.98 -9.27 -3.26
N ALA A 132 25.79 -10.43 -2.65
CA ALA A 132 26.20 -10.69 -1.28
C ALA A 132 27.73 -10.79 -1.12
N ALA A 133 28.44 -11.25 -2.16
CA ALA A 133 29.90 -11.30 -2.18
C ALA A 133 30.55 -9.91 -2.35
N GLU A 134 29.84 -8.98 -3.00
CA GLU A 134 30.29 -7.61 -3.26
C GLU A 134 29.27 -6.59 -2.72
N PRO A 135 29.08 -6.52 -1.40
CA PRO A 135 28.07 -5.64 -0.80
C PRO A 135 28.39 -4.17 -1.01
N PRO A 136 27.37 -3.28 -1.08
CA PRO A 136 27.60 -1.84 -1.12
C PRO A 136 28.38 -1.35 0.11
N ALA A 137 29.11 -0.25 -0.05
CA ALA A 137 29.92 0.31 1.02
C ALA A 137 29.09 0.55 2.29
N ARG A 138 29.61 0.13 3.44
CA ARG A 138 28.96 0.25 4.76
C ARG A 138 27.60 -0.44 4.87
N ALA A 139 27.29 -1.36 3.96
CA ALA A 139 26.09 -2.18 3.99
C ALA A 139 26.41 -3.64 4.34
N ARG A 140 25.44 -4.33 4.91
CA ARG A 140 25.47 -5.77 5.15
C ARG A 140 24.30 -6.42 4.42
N VAL A 141 24.59 -7.46 3.62
CA VAL A 141 23.60 -8.24 2.90
C VAL A 141 23.30 -9.52 3.67
N ILE A 142 22.02 -9.79 3.93
CA ILE A 142 21.54 -10.96 4.67
C ILE A 142 20.50 -11.68 3.83
N THR A 143 20.75 -12.93 3.48
CA THR A 143 19.78 -13.77 2.76
C THR A 143 18.53 -14.00 3.61
N LEU A 144 17.36 -13.83 3.01
CA LEU A 144 16.08 -14.07 3.65
C LEU A 144 15.57 -15.48 3.32
N GLN A 145 14.93 -16.12 4.29
CA GLN A 145 14.32 -17.44 4.13
C GLN A 145 12.90 -17.28 3.57
N VAL A 146 12.81 -16.96 2.27
CA VAL A 146 11.55 -16.76 1.54
C VAL A 146 11.52 -17.60 0.27
N ALA A 147 10.33 -17.87 -0.24
CA ALA A 147 10.12 -18.79 -1.36
C ALA A 147 10.59 -18.25 -2.72
N GLY A 148 10.72 -16.92 -2.90
CA GLY A 148 11.10 -16.34 -4.18
C GLY A 148 11.17 -14.83 -4.15
N ALA A 149 11.34 -14.21 -5.34
CA ALA A 149 11.51 -12.77 -5.53
C ALA A 149 10.16 -12.04 -5.54
N PHE A 150 9.53 -11.89 -4.37
CA PHE A 150 8.29 -11.14 -4.22
C PHE A 150 8.46 -9.66 -4.59
N HIS A 151 7.37 -9.01 -5.01
CA HIS A 151 7.33 -7.59 -5.37
C HIS A 151 8.27 -7.21 -6.52
N THR A 152 8.42 -8.12 -7.48
CA THR A 152 9.25 -7.98 -8.67
C THR A 152 8.51 -8.50 -9.90
N PRO A 153 9.01 -8.24 -11.13
CA PRO A 153 8.43 -8.80 -12.35
C PRO A 153 8.32 -10.33 -12.38
N TYR A 154 9.08 -11.08 -11.58
CA TYR A 154 8.95 -12.53 -11.43
C TYR A 154 7.56 -12.96 -10.92
N MET A 155 6.83 -12.05 -10.28
CA MET A 155 5.47 -12.29 -9.80
C MET A 155 4.37 -11.93 -10.82
N ALA A 156 4.71 -11.62 -12.08
CA ALA A 156 3.72 -11.24 -13.10
C ALA A 156 2.59 -12.26 -13.30
N PRO A 157 2.84 -13.60 -13.30
CA PRO A 157 1.76 -14.58 -13.38
C PRO A 157 0.78 -14.47 -12.21
N ALA A 158 1.29 -14.21 -11.01
CA ALA A 158 0.45 -14.05 -9.81
C ALA A 158 -0.35 -12.74 -9.84
N GLU A 159 0.23 -11.64 -10.34
CA GLU A 159 -0.51 -10.38 -10.56
C GLU A 159 -1.68 -10.58 -11.52
N GLN A 160 -1.45 -11.26 -12.64
CA GLN A 160 -2.49 -11.55 -13.63
C GLN A 160 -3.62 -12.40 -13.04
N ALA A 161 -3.28 -13.48 -12.34
CA ALA A 161 -4.26 -14.37 -11.73
C ALA A 161 -5.06 -13.67 -10.61
N LEU A 162 -4.40 -12.89 -9.76
CA LEU A 162 -5.07 -12.07 -8.74
C LEU A 162 -5.98 -11.03 -9.38
N GLY A 163 -5.53 -10.37 -10.46
CA GLY A 163 -6.29 -9.37 -11.20
C GLY A 163 -7.59 -9.93 -11.79
N ALA A 164 -7.57 -11.16 -12.29
CA ALA A 164 -8.75 -11.84 -12.82
C ALA A 164 -9.82 -12.04 -11.72
N VAL A 165 -9.42 -12.39 -10.50
CA VAL A 165 -10.34 -12.54 -9.35
C VAL A 165 -10.78 -11.19 -8.81
N ALA A 166 -9.85 -10.25 -8.66
CA ALA A 166 -10.09 -8.93 -8.11
C ALA A 166 -11.01 -8.07 -8.99
N GLY A 167 -11.09 -8.35 -10.29
CA GLY A 167 -12.03 -7.69 -11.22
C GLY A 167 -13.51 -7.87 -10.85
N GLY A 168 -13.85 -8.92 -10.09
CA GLY A 168 -15.20 -9.16 -9.56
C GLY A 168 -15.44 -8.59 -8.15
N VAL A 169 -14.42 -7.98 -7.52
CA VAL A 169 -14.54 -7.45 -6.16
C VAL A 169 -15.15 -6.06 -6.17
N THR A 170 -16.22 -5.88 -5.41
CA THR A 170 -16.79 -4.57 -5.10
C THR A 170 -16.12 -4.04 -3.83
N ALA A 171 -15.35 -2.96 -3.95
CA ALA A 171 -14.76 -2.25 -2.82
C ALA A 171 -15.48 -0.94 -2.59
N ALA A 172 -15.76 -0.62 -1.32
CA ALA A 172 -16.24 0.69 -0.90
C ALA A 172 -15.06 1.68 -0.83
N ASP A 173 -15.35 2.97 -0.82
CA ASP A 173 -14.35 3.98 -0.50
C ASP A 173 -13.93 3.83 0.97
N PRO A 174 -12.63 3.92 1.30
CA PRO A 174 -12.16 3.78 2.68
C PRO A 174 -12.82 4.79 3.63
N ALA A 175 -13.37 4.31 4.73
CA ALA A 175 -13.96 5.14 5.79
C ALA A 175 -12.91 5.70 6.77
N ARG A 176 -11.67 5.24 6.69
CA ARG A 176 -10.49 5.70 7.44
C ARG A 176 -9.34 5.95 6.48
N ILE A 177 -8.38 6.75 6.91
CA ILE A 177 -7.15 6.94 6.12
C ILE A 177 -6.47 5.57 5.95
N LEU A 178 -6.31 5.14 4.71
CA LEU A 178 -5.58 3.93 4.33
C LEU A 178 -4.37 4.35 3.49
N LEU A 179 -3.16 4.13 4.01
CA LEU A 179 -1.94 4.44 3.27
C LEU A 179 -1.52 3.26 2.40
N SER A 180 -1.19 3.54 1.13
CA SER A 180 -0.81 2.53 0.15
C SER A 180 0.69 2.24 0.15
N ASN A 181 1.04 0.98 -0.08
CA ASN A 181 2.43 0.55 -0.29
C ASN A 181 3.04 1.06 -1.60
N LEU A 182 2.24 1.52 -2.55
CA LEU A 182 2.72 2.00 -3.84
C LEU A 182 3.51 3.30 -3.71
N ASP A 183 2.99 4.26 -2.94
CA ASP A 183 3.49 5.63 -2.87
C ASP A 183 3.39 6.28 -1.48
N GLY A 184 2.88 5.56 -0.47
CA GLY A 184 2.63 6.08 0.87
C GLY A 184 1.46 7.07 0.96
N ALA A 185 0.75 7.31 -0.14
CA ALA A 185 -0.39 8.21 -0.18
C ALA A 185 -1.68 7.55 0.36
N ALA A 186 -2.61 8.38 0.84
CA ALA A 186 -3.91 7.92 1.24
C ALA A 186 -4.74 7.50 0.01
N VAL A 187 -5.34 6.31 0.07
CA VAL A 187 -6.26 5.83 -0.96
C VAL A 187 -7.67 6.29 -0.61
N THR A 188 -8.33 6.95 -1.54
CA THR A 188 -9.67 7.53 -1.33
C THR A 188 -10.79 6.79 -2.05
N HIS A 189 -10.45 5.94 -3.03
CA HIS A 189 -11.44 5.23 -3.84
C HIS A 189 -11.23 3.72 -3.82
N GLY A 190 -12.31 2.98 -3.56
CA GLY A 190 -12.29 1.52 -3.48
C GLY A 190 -11.84 0.84 -4.77
N ARG A 191 -12.23 1.38 -5.94
CA ARG A 191 -11.75 0.85 -7.23
C ARG A 191 -10.24 1.04 -7.42
N GLU A 192 -9.72 2.19 -7.04
CA GLU A 192 -8.28 2.46 -7.07
C GLU A 192 -7.54 1.52 -6.11
N LEU A 193 -8.08 1.32 -4.92
CA LEU A 193 -7.53 0.39 -3.93
C LEU A 193 -7.34 -1.01 -4.51
N VAL A 194 -8.38 -1.56 -5.15
CA VAL A 194 -8.30 -2.91 -5.76
C VAL A 194 -7.19 -2.98 -6.81
N LEU A 195 -7.06 -1.97 -7.67
CA LEU A 195 -6.00 -1.91 -8.67
C LEU A 195 -4.60 -1.83 -8.03
N ARG A 196 -4.44 -1.04 -6.97
CA ARG A 196 -3.18 -0.93 -6.22
C ARG A 196 -2.80 -2.24 -5.54
N LEU A 197 -3.77 -2.94 -4.92
CA LEU A 197 -3.55 -4.24 -4.29
C LEU A 197 -3.10 -5.32 -5.29
N VAL A 198 -3.65 -5.32 -6.50
CA VAL A 198 -3.22 -6.22 -7.59
C VAL A 198 -1.80 -5.84 -8.03
N ARG A 199 -1.57 -4.58 -8.35
CA ARG A 199 -0.27 -4.08 -8.82
C ARG A 199 0.86 -4.27 -7.80
N GLN A 200 0.55 -4.23 -6.51
CA GLN A 200 1.52 -4.45 -5.42
C GLN A 200 2.26 -5.78 -5.54
N VAL A 201 1.68 -6.80 -6.18
CA VAL A 201 2.29 -8.13 -6.33
C VAL A 201 3.63 -8.06 -7.08
N THR A 202 3.74 -7.17 -8.08
CA THR A 202 4.95 -6.96 -8.89
C THR A 202 5.66 -5.66 -8.61
N ALA A 203 5.08 -4.77 -7.79
CA ALA A 203 5.64 -3.45 -7.49
C ALA A 203 6.32 -3.41 -6.12
N PRO A 204 7.37 -2.59 -5.95
CA PRO A 204 8.04 -2.41 -4.68
C PRO A 204 7.11 -1.96 -3.56
N VAL A 205 7.29 -2.52 -2.36
CA VAL A 205 6.65 -2.02 -1.14
C VAL A 205 7.40 -0.77 -0.66
N ARG A 206 6.77 0.38 -0.74
CA ARG A 206 7.30 1.67 -0.34
C ARG A 206 6.94 2.00 1.12
N TRP A 207 7.39 1.13 2.03
CA TRP A 207 7.16 1.33 3.46
C TRP A 207 7.82 2.60 4.01
N ASP A 208 8.95 3.00 3.41
CA ASP A 208 9.61 4.27 3.65
C ASP A 208 8.69 5.48 3.44
N LEU A 209 7.85 5.45 2.41
CA LEU A 209 6.86 6.50 2.13
C LEU A 209 5.65 6.40 3.07
N VAL A 210 5.20 5.19 3.40
CA VAL A 210 4.13 4.99 4.41
C VAL A 210 4.56 5.60 5.74
N MET A 211 5.77 5.30 6.25
CA MET A 211 6.25 5.89 7.51
C MET A 211 6.41 7.42 7.43
N ARG A 212 6.81 7.95 6.28
CA ARG A 212 6.83 9.40 6.05
C ARG A 212 5.42 9.99 6.10
N GLY A 213 4.43 9.28 5.51
CA GLY A 213 3.01 9.63 5.61
C GLY A 213 2.50 9.65 7.04
N LEU A 214 2.83 8.63 7.85
CA LEU A 214 2.50 8.59 9.29
C LEU A 214 3.02 9.82 10.03
N ARG A 215 4.27 10.20 9.80
CA ARG A 215 4.87 11.41 10.40
C ARG A 215 4.17 12.68 9.92
N GLY A 216 3.93 12.80 8.61
CA GLY A 216 3.27 13.97 8.01
C GLY A 216 1.84 14.17 8.47
N LEU A 217 1.14 13.08 8.83
CA LEU A 217 -0.21 13.09 9.38
C LEU A 217 -0.24 13.26 10.92
N GLY A 218 0.92 13.42 11.57
CA GLY A 218 0.99 13.64 13.01
C GLY A 218 0.55 12.44 13.84
N VAL A 219 0.79 11.21 13.38
CA VAL A 219 0.43 10.00 14.13
C VAL A 219 1.27 9.91 15.41
N THR A 220 0.60 9.88 16.57
CA THR A 220 1.20 9.87 17.91
C THR A 220 1.12 8.52 18.60
N GLY A 221 0.26 7.60 18.14
CA GLY A 221 0.14 6.24 18.67
C GLY A 221 0.01 5.21 17.54
N ILE A 222 0.70 4.08 17.67
CA ILE A 222 0.69 2.99 16.68
C ILE A 222 0.50 1.65 17.40
N ILE A 223 -0.43 0.84 16.89
CA ILE A 223 -0.58 -0.56 17.30
C ILE A 223 -0.20 -1.43 16.11
N GLU A 224 0.77 -2.32 16.28
CA GLU A 224 1.03 -3.38 15.34
C GLU A 224 0.24 -4.62 15.74
N LEU A 225 -0.62 -5.07 14.83
CA LEU A 225 -1.44 -6.27 14.99
C LEU A 225 -0.61 -7.56 14.80
N PRO A 226 -1.08 -8.72 15.29
CA PRO A 226 -0.30 -9.97 15.23
C PRO A 226 0.00 -10.42 13.77
N PRO A 227 1.18 -11.05 13.58
CA PRO A 227 2.31 -11.19 14.49
C PRO A 227 3.14 -9.90 14.54
N ALA A 228 3.13 -9.26 15.70
CA ALA A 228 3.71 -7.93 15.86
C ALA A 228 5.20 -7.98 16.27
N GLY A 229 5.95 -6.92 15.93
CA GLY A 229 7.34 -6.69 16.29
C GLY A 229 8.21 -6.24 15.13
N THR A 230 7.92 -6.69 13.92
CA THR A 230 8.72 -6.35 12.73
C THR A 230 8.53 -4.90 12.30
N LEU A 231 7.29 -4.47 12.12
CA LEU A 231 6.99 -3.09 11.71
C LEU A 231 7.23 -2.11 12.84
N ALA A 232 6.92 -2.48 14.08
CA ALA A 232 7.27 -1.70 15.27
C ALA A 232 8.78 -1.43 15.34
N GLY A 233 9.60 -2.43 15.02
CA GLY A 233 11.04 -2.29 14.91
C GLY A 233 11.49 -1.31 13.82
N LEU A 234 10.83 -1.29 12.67
CA LEU A 234 11.07 -0.33 11.59
C LEU A 234 10.69 1.09 12.01
N VAL A 235 9.47 1.24 12.57
CA VAL A 235 8.96 2.53 13.06
C VAL A 235 9.88 3.12 14.13
N LYS A 236 10.29 2.34 15.13
CA LYS A 236 11.21 2.78 16.20
C LYS A 236 12.55 3.27 15.66
N ARG A 237 13.03 2.71 14.55
CA ARG A 237 14.30 3.13 13.93
C ARG A 237 14.13 4.36 13.04
N GLU A 238 12.99 4.51 12.36
CA GLU A 238 12.73 5.59 11.40
C GLU A 238 12.12 6.84 12.05
N LEU A 239 11.11 6.66 12.91
CA LEU A 239 10.38 7.76 13.52
C LEU A 239 10.94 8.10 14.91
N LYS A 240 12.16 8.64 14.93
CA LYS A 240 12.86 9.06 16.16
C LYS A 240 12.59 10.53 16.48
N GLY A 241 12.87 10.91 17.72
CA GLY A 241 12.82 12.29 18.19
C GLY A 241 11.68 12.56 19.17
N PRO A 242 11.45 13.82 19.53
CA PRO A 242 10.44 14.21 20.53
C PRO A 242 9.00 13.85 20.09
N ASP A 243 8.75 13.82 18.78
CA ASP A 243 7.44 13.50 18.20
C ASP A 243 7.34 12.01 17.76
N ALA A 244 8.21 11.14 18.31
CA ALA A 244 8.13 9.72 18.02
C ALA A 244 6.81 9.14 18.55
N PRO A 245 6.08 8.32 17.76
CA PRO A 245 4.82 7.74 18.22
C PRO A 245 5.05 6.72 19.35
N GLU A 246 4.13 6.66 20.29
CA GLU A 246 4.03 5.54 21.23
C GLU A 246 3.63 4.27 20.48
N ILE A 247 4.29 3.14 20.74
CA ILE A 247 4.08 1.91 19.98
C ILE A 247 3.72 0.76 20.92
N VAL A 248 2.61 0.10 20.62
CA VAL A 248 2.19 -1.14 21.26
C VAL A 248 2.21 -2.26 20.22
N THR A 249 2.83 -3.39 20.57
CA THR A 249 2.77 -4.64 19.81
C THR A 249 1.72 -5.54 20.42
N LEU A 250 0.74 -5.98 19.63
CA LEU A 250 -0.34 -6.85 20.07
C LEU A 250 -0.08 -8.26 19.52
N ASN A 251 0.34 -9.19 20.37
CA ASN A 251 0.60 -10.58 19.98
C ASN A 251 -0.31 -11.58 20.70
N THR A 252 -0.74 -11.23 21.89
CA THR A 252 -1.54 -12.10 22.76
C THR A 252 -2.71 -11.33 23.36
N PRO A 253 -3.74 -11.98 23.88
CA PRO A 253 -4.82 -11.32 24.61
C PRO A 253 -4.35 -10.44 25.78
N ASP A 254 -3.20 -10.76 26.40
CA ASP A 254 -2.64 -9.99 27.51
C ASP A 254 -2.16 -8.60 27.09
N ASP A 255 -1.92 -8.37 25.81
CA ASP A 255 -1.52 -7.08 25.25
C ASP A 255 -2.73 -6.13 25.00
N LEU A 256 -3.96 -6.68 25.01
CA LEU A 256 -5.17 -5.90 24.73
C LEU A 256 -5.40 -4.70 25.66
N PRO A 257 -5.15 -4.80 26.99
CA PRO A 257 -5.30 -3.64 27.87
C PRO A 257 -4.38 -2.49 27.47
N ALA A 258 -3.12 -2.77 27.11
CA ALA A 258 -2.15 -1.77 26.68
C ALA A 258 -2.58 -1.13 25.33
N ALA A 259 -3.04 -1.94 24.38
CA ALA A 259 -3.51 -1.47 23.08
C ALA A 259 -4.76 -0.57 23.23
N ARG A 260 -5.72 -0.96 24.05
CA ARG A 260 -6.92 -0.14 24.36
C ARG A 260 -6.55 1.17 25.08
N ALA A 261 -5.61 1.11 26.02
CA ALA A 261 -5.12 2.31 26.71
C ALA A 261 -4.40 3.27 25.75
N LEU A 262 -3.64 2.74 24.78
CA LEU A 262 -3.05 3.57 23.72
C LEU A 262 -4.13 4.27 22.89
N ILE A 263 -5.16 3.55 22.44
CA ILE A 263 -6.28 4.15 21.70
C ILE A 263 -6.97 5.22 22.53
N ALA A 264 -7.22 4.97 23.82
CA ALA A 264 -7.85 5.96 24.71
C ALA A 264 -7.05 7.27 24.86
N ARG A 265 -5.70 7.20 24.75
CA ARG A 265 -4.83 8.39 24.82
C ARG A 265 -4.65 9.10 23.49
N HIS A 266 -4.54 8.37 22.41
CA HIS A 266 -4.11 8.86 21.10
C HIS A 266 -5.19 8.74 20.02
N GLY A 267 -6.25 7.97 20.29
CA GLY A 267 -7.34 7.79 19.36
C GLY A 267 -8.08 9.11 19.14
N THR A 268 -8.42 9.37 17.92
CA THR A 268 -9.35 10.44 17.58
C THR A 268 -10.69 9.75 17.32
N ALA A 269 -11.71 10.03 18.15
CA ALA A 269 -13.07 9.74 17.74
C ALA A 269 -13.20 10.21 16.29
N ALA A 270 -13.61 9.33 15.40
CA ALA A 270 -13.57 9.54 13.96
C ALA A 270 -14.37 10.80 13.57
N THR A 271 -13.78 11.95 13.81
CA THR A 271 -14.19 13.26 13.28
C THR A 271 -13.62 13.45 11.87
N HIS A 272 -12.89 12.46 11.34
CA HIS A 272 -12.72 12.36 9.93
C HIS A 272 -14.03 11.81 9.34
N ARG A 273 -15.06 12.66 9.33
CA ARG A 273 -15.98 12.62 8.20
C ARG A 273 -15.09 12.63 6.97
N PRO A 274 -15.21 11.65 6.06
CA PRO A 274 -14.55 11.80 4.79
C PRO A 274 -14.93 13.19 4.29
N THR A 275 -13.95 14.07 4.15
CA THR A 275 -14.11 15.24 3.30
C THR A 275 -14.80 14.68 2.07
N THR A 276 -15.96 15.20 1.72
CA THR A 276 -16.82 14.77 0.61
C THR A 276 -15.97 14.13 -0.47
N PRO A 277 -16.25 12.88 -0.91
CA PRO A 277 -15.31 12.09 -1.69
C PRO A 277 -14.74 12.95 -2.81
N GLY A 278 -13.42 13.08 -2.85
CA GLY A 278 -12.78 13.83 -3.91
C GLY A 278 -13.16 13.17 -5.24
N HIS A 279 -13.67 13.96 -6.19
CA HIS A 279 -14.06 13.46 -7.50
C HIS A 279 -12.85 13.45 -8.42
N VAL A 280 -12.68 12.37 -9.15
CA VAL A 280 -11.74 12.34 -10.28
C VAL A 280 -12.51 12.80 -11.52
N VAL A 281 -12.00 13.83 -12.17
CA VAL A 281 -12.47 14.21 -13.49
C VAL A 281 -11.78 13.34 -14.51
N VAL A 282 -12.57 12.66 -15.34
CA VAL A 282 -12.06 11.80 -16.40
C VAL A 282 -12.25 12.42 -17.76
N SER A 283 -11.36 12.12 -18.69
CA SER A 283 -11.46 12.54 -20.08
C SER A 283 -12.73 11.98 -20.73
N PRO A 284 -13.57 12.81 -21.36
CA PRO A 284 -14.78 12.37 -22.06
C PRO A 284 -14.50 11.67 -23.40
N GLY A 285 -13.25 11.63 -23.85
CA GLY A 285 -12.86 11.04 -25.13
C GLY A 285 -11.35 11.04 -25.32
N PRO A 286 -10.85 10.52 -26.45
CA PRO A 286 -9.44 10.59 -26.79
C PRO A 286 -9.09 12.01 -27.25
N GLY A 287 -7.91 12.50 -26.90
CA GLY A 287 -7.43 13.83 -27.33
C GLY A 287 -6.18 14.25 -26.59
N VAL A 288 -5.73 15.48 -26.79
CA VAL A 288 -4.62 16.08 -26.05
C VAL A 288 -5.20 17.05 -25.04
N PHE A 289 -4.88 16.85 -23.75
CA PHE A 289 -5.46 17.61 -22.66
C PHE A 289 -4.76 18.97 -22.49
N GLN A 290 -5.58 20.02 -22.35
CA GLN A 290 -5.16 21.39 -22.05
C GLN A 290 -5.91 21.86 -20.81
N PRO A 291 -5.25 22.16 -19.68
CA PRO A 291 -5.89 22.80 -18.53
C PRO A 291 -6.49 24.15 -18.91
N ALA A 292 -7.58 24.55 -18.25
CA ALA A 292 -8.14 25.88 -18.43
C ALA A 292 -7.15 26.95 -17.96
N GLU A 293 -7.01 28.01 -18.73
CA GLU A 293 -6.08 29.09 -18.44
C GLU A 293 -6.39 29.76 -17.10
N GLY A 294 -5.37 29.95 -16.28
CA GLY A 294 -5.51 30.55 -14.94
C GLY A 294 -6.06 29.61 -13.86
N LEU A 295 -6.37 28.35 -14.16
CA LEU A 295 -6.85 27.40 -13.18
C LEU A 295 -5.67 26.67 -12.54
N ALA A 296 -5.41 26.95 -11.26
CA ALA A 296 -4.34 26.33 -10.46
C ALA A 296 -4.89 25.37 -9.40
N GLU A 297 -4.03 24.49 -8.90
CA GLU A 297 -4.33 23.67 -7.72
C GLU A 297 -4.67 24.58 -6.53
N GLY A 298 -5.68 24.19 -5.76
CA GLY A 298 -6.25 24.99 -4.69
C GLY A 298 -7.47 25.83 -5.11
N ALA A 299 -7.82 25.89 -6.41
CA ALA A 299 -8.96 26.65 -6.90
C ALA A 299 -10.30 25.99 -6.52
N ASP A 300 -11.26 26.80 -6.07
CA ASP A 300 -12.65 26.38 -5.88
C ASP A 300 -13.35 26.18 -7.22
N LEU A 301 -13.97 25.03 -7.38
CA LEU A 301 -14.70 24.63 -8.57
C LEU A 301 -16.20 24.48 -8.28
N ARG A 302 -17.02 24.85 -9.24
CA ARG A 302 -18.47 24.57 -9.23
C ARG A 302 -18.77 23.33 -10.06
N ALA A 303 -19.87 22.65 -9.75
CA ALA A 303 -20.38 21.60 -10.61
C ALA A 303 -20.65 22.13 -12.02
N GLY A 304 -20.16 21.44 -13.04
CA GLY A 304 -20.26 21.89 -14.44
C GLY A 304 -19.17 22.88 -14.87
N GLN A 305 -18.31 23.36 -13.98
CA GLN A 305 -17.23 24.27 -14.35
C GLN A 305 -16.21 23.57 -15.24
N VAL A 306 -15.87 24.21 -16.37
CA VAL A 306 -14.84 23.73 -17.29
C VAL A 306 -13.47 23.86 -16.63
N ILE A 307 -12.73 22.75 -16.55
CA ILE A 307 -11.38 22.70 -15.98
C ILE A 307 -10.30 22.54 -17.05
N GLY A 308 -10.69 22.30 -18.29
CA GLY A 308 -9.77 22.15 -19.41
C GLY A 308 -10.50 21.76 -20.69
N SER A 309 -9.74 21.50 -21.73
CA SER A 309 -10.24 21.03 -23.01
C SER A 309 -9.39 19.89 -23.57
N LEU A 310 -9.98 19.11 -24.45
CA LEU A 310 -9.29 18.12 -25.27
C LEU A 310 -9.18 18.64 -26.69
N ALA A 311 -7.98 18.80 -27.22
CA ALA A 311 -7.78 18.96 -28.63
C ALA A 311 -8.03 17.62 -29.33
N THR A 312 -9.06 17.57 -30.19
CA THR A 312 -9.43 16.36 -30.94
C THR A 312 -9.45 16.65 -32.45
N ARG A 313 -9.48 15.58 -33.26
CA ARG A 313 -9.60 15.72 -34.72
C ARG A 313 -10.91 16.40 -35.16
N GLN A 314 -11.92 16.42 -34.31
CA GLN A 314 -13.24 16.99 -34.56
C GLN A 314 -13.41 18.40 -33.94
N GLY A 315 -12.35 18.98 -33.38
CA GLY A 315 -12.34 20.24 -32.66
C GLY A 315 -12.16 20.07 -31.15
N PRO A 316 -12.06 21.19 -30.41
CA PRO A 316 -11.88 21.14 -28.96
C PRO A 316 -13.14 20.61 -28.25
N ARG A 317 -12.96 19.80 -27.23
CA ARG A 317 -14.02 19.25 -26.39
C ARG A 317 -13.77 19.62 -24.95
N GLU A 318 -14.74 20.21 -24.29
CA GLU A 318 -14.62 20.63 -22.90
C GLU A 318 -14.53 19.44 -21.92
N VAL A 319 -13.72 19.63 -20.87
CA VAL A 319 -13.61 18.77 -19.70
C VAL A 319 -14.08 19.56 -18.49
N ALA A 320 -15.17 19.13 -17.87
CA ALA A 320 -15.80 19.86 -16.79
C ALA A 320 -15.83 19.06 -15.48
N ALA A 321 -15.78 19.75 -14.35
CA ALA A 321 -15.97 19.19 -13.03
C ALA A 321 -17.42 18.70 -12.87
N ARG A 322 -17.63 17.44 -12.50
CA ARG A 322 -18.97 16.86 -12.31
C ARG A 322 -19.64 17.30 -11.02
N ALA A 323 -18.85 17.74 -10.04
CA ALA A 323 -19.32 18.23 -8.74
C ALA A 323 -18.48 19.41 -8.27
N ALA A 324 -18.99 20.19 -7.34
CA ALA A 324 -18.26 21.27 -6.68
C ALA A 324 -17.17 20.71 -5.76
N GLY A 325 -16.06 21.46 -5.62
CA GLY A 325 -14.95 21.10 -4.75
C GLY A 325 -13.71 21.93 -5.01
N ILE A 326 -12.58 21.55 -4.44
CA ILE A 326 -11.28 22.20 -4.63
C ILE A 326 -10.43 21.34 -5.57
N LEU A 327 -9.82 21.95 -6.59
CA LEU A 327 -8.85 21.26 -7.46
C LEU A 327 -7.61 20.91 -6.62
N THR A 328 -7.42 19.62 -6.32
CA THR A 328 -6.33 19.15 -5.46
C THR A 328 -5.13 18.61 -6.23
N GLY A 329 -5.26 18.42 -7.53
CA GLY A 329 -4.13 18.03 -8.38
C GLY A 329 -4.51 17.73 -9.81
N TRP A 330 -3.55 17.98 -10.72
CA TRP A 330 -3.58 17.51 -12.08
C TRP A 330 -2.98 16.10 -12.16
N LEU A 331 -3.63 15.20 -12.87
CA LEU A 331 -3.21 13.79 -13.02
C LEU A 331 -2.55 13.55 -14.39
N VAL A 332 -2.55 14.55 -15.25
CA VAL A 332 -1.89 14.58 -16.56
C VAL A 332 -1.21 15.94 -16.74
N ARG A 333 -0.17 15.96 -17.56
CA ARG A 333 0.52 17.22 -17.91
C ARG A 333 -0.24 17.96 -19.02
N PRO A 334 -0.06 19.30 -19.14
CA PRO A 334 -0.49 20.01 -20.33
C PRO A 334 0.10 19.34 -21.58
N ASP A 335 -0.67 19.30 -22.66
CA ASP A 335 -0.32 18.67 -23.95
C ASP A 335 -0.14 17.14 -23.91
N GLU A 336 -0.52 16.47 -22.84
CA GLU A 336 -0.44 15.01 -22.74
C GLU A 336 -1.62 14.35 -23.48
N PRO A 337 -1.36 13.32 -24.33
CA PRO A 337 -2.42 12.54 -24.94
C PRO A 337 -3.17 11.72 -23.87
N VAL A 338 -4.51 11.74 -23.92
CA VAL A 338 -5.37 11.01 -22.99
C VAL A 338 -6.35 10.11 -23.72
N ALA A 339 -6.65 8.97 -23.10
CA ALA A 339 -7.67 8.02 -23.56
C ALA A 339 -9.05 8.35 -22.96
N PRO A 340 -10.15 7.84 -23.55
CA PRO A 340 -11.49 7.95 -22.95
C PRO A 340 -11.51 7.35 -21.55
N GLY A 341 -12.07 8.08 -20.57
CA GLY A 341 -12.16 7.64 -19.19
C GLY A 341 -10.85 7.77 -18.39
N GLN A 342 -9.76 8.24 -19.00
CA GLN A 342 -8.51 8.47 -18.28
C GLN A 342 -8.68 9.63 -17.29
N PRO A 343 -8.25 9.47 -16.02
CA PRO A 343 -8.23 10.53 -15.01
C PRO A 343 -7.35 11.71 -15.45
N VAL A 344 -7.86 12.95 -15.38
CA VAL A 344 -7.14 14.17 -15.76
C VAL A 344 -6.94 15.14 -14.61
N ALA A 345 -7.84 15.15 -13.63
CA ALA A 345 -7.74 16.01 -12.46
C ALA A 345 -8.39 15.37 -11.24
N ARG A 346 -7.96 15.77 -10.04
CA ARG A 346 -8.56 15.42 -8.77
C ARG A 346 -9.19 16.64 -8.11
N ILE A 347 -10.44 16.50 -7.69
CA ILE A 347 -11.19 17.54 -6.99
C ILE A 347 -11.50 17.03 -5.59
N GLY A 348 -11.03 17.72 -4.55
CA GLY A 348 -11.39 17.48 -3.16
C GLY A 348 -12.73 18.14 -2.81
N GLY A 349 -13.43 17.65 -1.75
CA GLY A 349 -14.63 18.30 -1.25
C GLY A 349 -14.34 19.70 -0.68
N GLN A 350 -15.31 20.62 -0.74
CA GLN A 350 -15.21 21.92 -0.09
C GLN A 350 -15.14 21.74 1.44
N GLN A 351 -14.24 22.44 2.09
CA GLN A 351 -14.29 22.64 3.54
C GLN A 351 -15.49 23.58 3.82
N GLN A 352 -16.51 23.06 4.50
CA GLN A 352 -17.54 23.89 5.15
C GLN A 352 -17.10 24.22 6.55
#